data_23d068b36036bd57d2b24ee0d5eef497
#
_entry.id   23d068b36036bd57d2b24ee0d5eef497
#
_cell.length_a   1.000
_cell.length_b   1.000
_cell.length_c   1.000
_cell.angle_alpha   90.00
_cell.angle_beta   90.00
_cell.angle_gamma   90.00
#
_symmetry.space_group_name_H-M   'P 1'
#
loop_
_entity.id
_entity.type
_entity.pdbx_description
1 polymer ?
#
loop_
_entity_poly.entity_id
_entity_poly.type
_entity_poly.pdbx_seq_one_letter_code
_entity_poly.pdbx_strand_id
1 'polypeptide(L)'
;DVCSSDLAFHPVLETPGEADLTAHVDFAAVAQTARSIGASVHGPVEQGLWLNRLGAGVRETQLSDGKPEADVAVIRSSIQRLVDPEAMGTLFKVIALGPAGCAPLSGFSAGTD
;
A
#
# COMPACT_ATOMS: atom_id res chain seq x y z
N ASP A 1 -12.80 12.05 2.87
CA ASP A 1 -12.31 13.15 3.69
C ASP A 1 -10.98 13.66 3.18
N VAL A 2 -10.77 14.96 3.27
CA VAL A 2 -9.53 15.60 2.85
C VAL A 2 -8.72 15.96 4.10
N CYS A 3 -7.44 15.64 4.09
CA CYS A 3 -6.55 15.96 5.19
C CYS A 3 -5.24 16.56 4.67
N SER A 4 -4.52 17.22 5.56
CA SER A 4 -3.22 17.79 5.23
C SER A 4 -2.10 16.82 5.60
N SER A 5 -0.88 17.15 5.17
CA SER A 5 0.30 16.32 5.40
C SER A 5 0.66 16.17 6.88
N ASP A 6 0.18 17.05 7.74
CA ASP A 6 0.41 16.95 9.18
C ASP A 6 -0.65 16.13 9.91
N LEU A 7 -1.44 15.36 9.18
CA LEU A 7 -2.44 14.42 9.68
C LEU A 7 -3.64 15.07 10.37
N ALA A 8 -3.80 16.38 10.20
CA ALA A 8 -4.97 17.10 10.70
C ALA A 8 -5.89 17.45 9.55
N PHE A 9 -7.20 17.48 9.82
CA PHE A 9 -8.13 17.98 8.83
C PHE A 9 -7.93 19.48 8.65
N HIS A 10 -7.92 19.91 7.41
CA HIS A 10 -7.59 21.28 7.06
C HIS A 10 -8.52 21.76 5.95
N PRO A 11 -9.19 22.90 6.12
CA PRO A 11 -10.02 23.44 5.05
C PRO A 11 -9.19 23.69 3.80
N VAL A 12 -9.64 23.13 2.68
CA VAL A 12 -8.88 23.11 1.42
C VAL A 12 -8.51 24.52 0.95
N LEU A 13 -9.40 25.49 1.16
CA LEU A 13 -9.23 26.84 0.63
C LEU A 13 -8.69 27.85 1.64
N GLU A 14 -8.44 27.45 2.88
CA GLU A 14 -8.03 28.39 3.93
C GLU A 14 -6.59 28.84 3.76
N THR A 15 -5.68 27.93 3.47
CA THR A 15 -4.27 28.27 3.30
C THR A 15 -3.71 27.61 2.04
N PRO A 16 -4.11 28.07 0.84
CA PRO A 16 -3.66 27.45 -0.41
C PRO A 16 -2.13 27.48 -0.53
N GLY A 17 -1.55 26.31 -0.83
CA GLY A 17 -0.11 26.21 -1.04
C GLY A 17 0.72 26.06 0.22
N GLU A 18 0.13 26.10 1.40
CA GLU A 18 0.87 26.00 2.66
C GLU A 18 0.91 24.56 3.23
N ALA A 19 0.08 23.66 2.71
CA ALA A 19 0.06 22.27 3.15
C ALA A 19 -0.25 21.37 1.97
N ASP A 20 0.29 20.15 2.02
CA ASP A 20 -0.07 19.14 1.03
C ASP A 20 -1.50 18.69 1.28
N LEU A 21 -2.24 18.51 0.21
CA LEU A 21 -3.61 18.04 0.28
C LEU A 21 -3.65 16.56 -0.04
N THR A 22 -4.32 15.81 0.83
CA THR A 22 -4.53 14.36 0.63
C THR A 22 -6.00 14.06 0.84
N ALA A 23 -6.44 12.95 0.27
CA ALA A 23 -7.79 12.44 0.45
C ALA A 23 -7.75 10.94 0.53
N HIS A 24 -8.64 10.37 1.35
CA HIS A 24 -8.81 8.93 1.40
C HIS A 24 -9.47 8.46 0.10
N VAL A 25 -8.91 7.40 -0.46
CA VAL A 25 -9.47 6.80 -1.67
C VAL A 25 -10.63 5.89 -1.28
N ASP A 26 -11.76 6.05 -1.97
CA ASP A 26 -12.90 5.15 -1.78
C ASP A 26 -12.72 3.93 -2.68
N PHE A 27 -12.06 2.91 -2.15
CA PHE A 27 -11.80 1.68 -2.90
C PHE A 27 -13.09 0.95 -3.28
N ALA A 28 -14.13 1.07 -2.49
CA ALA A 28 -15.42 0.46 -2.82
C ALA A 28 -16.01 1.08 -4.09
N ALA A 29 -15.94 2.40 -4.20
CA ALA A 29 -16.42 3.10 -5.40
C ALA A 29 -15.58 2.76 -6.62
N VAL A 30 -14.25 2.70 -6.45
CA VAL A 30 -13.34 2.31 -7.54
C VAL A 30 -13.66 0.91 -8.01
N ALA A 31 -13.80 -0.05 -7.10
CA ALA A 31 -14.10 -1.43 -7.43
C ALA A 31 -15.44 -1.57 -8.14
N GLN A 32 -16.45 -0.87 -7.65
CA GLN A 32 -17.79 -0.92 -8.24
C GLN A 32 -17.78 -0.36 -9.67
N THR A 33 -17.12 0.76 -9.87
CA THR A 33 -17.00 1.37 -11.19
C THR A 33 -16.28 0.44 -12.17
N ALA A 34 -15.18 -0.16 -11.71
CA ALA A 34 -14.42 -1.09 -12.54
C ALA A 34 -15.25 -2.31 -12.93
N ARG A 35 -16.00 -2.88 -11.98
CA ARG A 35 -16.86 -4.03 -12.27
C ARG A 35 -17.98 -3.68 -13.25
N SER A 36 -18.48 -2.45 -13.17
CA SER A 36 -19.59 -2.02 -14.04
C SER A 36 -19.19 -1.97 -15.51
N ILE A 37 -17.90 -1.83 -15.82
CA ILE A 37 -17.39 -1.83 -17.20
C ILE A 37 -16.71 -3.16 -17.56
N GLY A 38 -16.84 -4.18 -16.71
CA GLY A 38 -16.34 -5.51 -17.00
C GLY A 38 -14.89 -5.76 -16.65
N ALA A 39 -14.23 -4.85 -15.92
CA ALA A 39 -12.85 -5.07 -15.50
C ALA A 39 -12.76 -6.04 -14.35
N SER A 40 -11.62 -6.74 -14.23
CA SER A 40 -11.30 -7.54 -13.07
C SER A 40 -10.83 -6.67 -11.92
N VAL A 41 -11.27 -6.98 -10.70
CA VAL A 41 -10.86 -6.25 -9.49
C VAL A 41 -10.20 -7.22 -8.53
N HIS A 42 -9.00 -6.85 -8.05
CA HIS A 42 -8.24 -7.63 -7.10
C HIS A 42 -8.00 -6.78 -5.85
N GLY A 43 -8.36 -7.32 -4.68
CA GLY A 43 -8.29 -6.57 -3.43
C GLY A 43 -9.58 -5.78 -3.19
N PRO A 44 -9.56 -4.77 -2.34
CA PRO A 44 -8.34 -4.25 -1.69
C PRO A 44 -7.78 -5.19 -0.63
N VAL A 45 -6.47 -5.16 -0.47
CA VAL A 45 -5.79 -5.89 0.58
C VAL A 45 -4.90 -4.92 1.34
N GLU A 46 -4.59 -5.26 2.58
CA GLU A 46 -3.69 -4.44 3.39
C GLU A 46 -2.28 -4.45 2.83
N GLN A 47 -1.62 -3.30 2.83
CA GLN A 47 -0.29 -3.14 2.25
C GLN A 47 0.72 -4.12 2.84
N GLY A 48 0.71 -4.30 4.17
CA GLY A 48 1.64 -5.22 4.82
C GLY A 48 1.47 -6.65 4.33
N LEU A 49 0.24 -7.11 4.23
CA LEU A 49 -0.07 -8.45 3.73
C LEU A 49 0.37 -8.61 2.28
N TRP A 50 0.07 -7.63 1.44
CA TRP A 50 0.45 -7.64 0.03
C TRP A 50 1.96 -7.70 -0.15
N LEU A 51 2.70 -6.84 0.57
CA LEU A 51 4.15 -6.81 0.48
C LEU A 51 4.78 -8.10 1.00
N ASN A 52 4.24 -8.67 2.08
CA ASN A 52 4.74 -9.95 2.59
C ASN A 52 4.50 -11.08 1.60
N ARG A 53 3.37 -11.09 0.93
CA ARG A 53 3.09 -12.09 -0.12
C ARG A 53 4.01 -11.93 -1.33
N LEU A 54 4.48 -10.71 -1.61
CA LEU A 54 5.42 -10.45 -2.69
C LEU A 54 6.87 -10.76 -2.30
N GLY A 55 7.14 -11.10 -1.03
CA GLY A 55 8.46 -11.49 -0.58
C GLY A 55 9.26 -10.39 0.11
N ALA A 56 8.59 -9.52 0.88
CA ALA A 56 9.28 -8.45 1.60
C ALA A 56 10.39 -8.98 2.51
N GLY A 57 10.16 -10.10 3.20
CA GLY A 57 11.18 -10.71 4.05
C GLY A 57 12.39 -11.21 3.28
N VAL A 58 12.15 -11.82 2.13
CA VAL A 58 13.24 -12.26 1.25
C VAL A 58 14.03 -11.06 0.74
N ARG A 59 13.35 -10.00 0.36
CA ARG A 59 14.00 -8.78 -0.12
C ARG A 59 14.84 -8.13 0.97
N GLU A 60 14.34 -8.13 2.20
CA GLU A 60 15.11 -7.63 3.35
C GLU A 60 16.42 -8.38 3.50
N THR A 61 16.35 -9.71 3.42
CA THR A 61 17.55 -10.55 3.51
C THR A 61 18.52 -10.26 2.39
N GLN A 62 18.02 -10.13 1.15
CA GLN A 62 18.88 -9.82 0.00
C GLN A 62 19.58 -8.47 0.14
N LEU A 63 18.85 -7.46 0.58
CA LEU A 63 19.39 -6.11 0.74
C LEU A 63 20.40 -6.03 1.89
N SER A 64 20.24 -6.89 2.89
CA SER A 64 21.12 -6.90 4.07
C SER A 64 22.38 -7.70 3.87
N ASP A 65 22.46 -8.52 2.83
CA ASP A 65 23.60 -9.41 2.59
C ASP A 65 24.87 -8.60 2.39
N GLY A 66 25.90 -8.92 3.18
CA GLY A 66 27.20 -8.27 3.07
C GLY A 66 27.21 -6.83 3.60
N LYS A 67 26.15 -6.37 4.25
CA LYS A 67 26.09 -5.00 4.76
C LYS A 67 26.52 -4.92 6.23
N PRO A 68 27.08 -3.77 6.66
CA PRO A 68 27.35 -3.53 8.09
C PRO A 68 26.04 -3.59 8.89
N GLU A 69 26.19 -3.91 10.18
CA GLU A 69 25.04 -4.04 11.08
C GLU A 69 24.18 -2.77 11.13
N ALA A 70 24.80 -1.60 11.09
CA ALA A 70 24.08 -0.34 11.11
C ALA A 70 23.19 -0.19 9.88
N ASP A 71 23.67 -0.61 8.70
CA ASP A 71 22.88 -0.55 7.46
C ASP A 71 21.75 -1.58 7.48
N VAL A 72 22.01 -2.76 8.03
CA VAL A 72 20.99 -3.80 8.19
C VAL A 72 19.85 -3.28 9.06
N ALA A 73 20.17 -2.57 10.14
CA ALA A 73 19.16 -2.02 11.03
C ALA A 73 18.27 -0.99 10.31
N VAL A 74 18.84 -0.16 9.46
CA VAL A 74 18.10 0.82 8.67
C VAL A 74 17.17 0.11 7.67
N ILE A 75 17.68 -0.89 6.97
CA ILE A 75 16.90 -1.66 5.99
C ILE A 75 15.71 -2.33 6.68
N ARG A 76 15.98 -3.00 7.80
CA ARG A 76 14.92 -3.69 8.56
C ARG A 76 13.86 -2.72 9.05
N SER A 77 14.29 -1.59 9.59
CA SER A 77 13.37 -0.57 10.09
C SER A 77 12.49 0.00 8.98
N SER A 78 13.08 0.23 7.81
CA SER A 78 12.34 0.76 6.65
C SER A 78 11.26 -0.21 6.19
N ILE A 79 11.60 -1.49 6.06
CA ILE A 79 10.64 -2.50 5.63
C ILE A 79 9.57 -2.70 6.69
N GLN A 80 9.96 -2.75 7.95
CA GLN A 80 9.03 -2.93 9.06
C GLN A 80 7.99 -1.81 9.10
N ARG A 81 8.42 -0.58 8.84
CA ARG A 81 7.49 0.56 8.79
C ARG A 81 6.43 0.38 7.71
N LEU A 82 6.79 -0.21 6.57
CA LEU A 82 5.86 -0.44 5.47
C LEU A 82 4.87 -1.57 5.73
N VAL A 83 5.29 -2.62 6.44
CA VAL A 83 4.49 -3.85 6.58
C VAL A 83 3.85 -4.04 7.95
N ASP A 84 4.37 -3.39 8.99
CA ASP A 84 3.89 -3.60 10.35
C ASP A 84 2.43 -3.14 10.48
N PRO A 85 1.55 -3.97 11.04
CA PRO A 85 0.14 -3.58 11.24
C PRO A 85 -0.03 -2.33 12.08
N GLU A 86 0.89 -2.04 12.98
CA GLU A 86 0.84 -0.84 13.82
C GLU A 86 1.43 0.38 13.14
N ALA A 87 1.98 0.22 11.95
CA ALA A 87 2.51 1.31 11.14
C ALA A 87 1.71 1.43 9.85
N MET A 88 2.35 1.27 8.69
CA MET A 88 1.69 1.44 7.40
C MET A 88 1.05 0.17 6.85
N GLY A 89 1.27 -0.99 7.53
CA GLY A 89 0.80 -2.28 7.02
C GLY A 89 -0.71 -2.39 6.89
N THR A 90 -1.46 -1.81 7.81
CA THR A 90 -2.93 -1.82 7.77
C THR A 90 -3.51 -0.46 7.39
N LEU A 91 -2.75 0.61 7.56
CA LEU A 91 -3.21 1.96 7.24
C LEU A 91 -3.47 2.12 5.75
N PHE A 92 -2.57 1.60 4.94
CA PHE A 92 -2.69 1.69 3.49
C PHE A 92 -3.21 0.38 2.90
N LYS A 93 -3.98 0.50 1.83
CA LYS A 93 -4.56 -0.63 1.12
C LYS A 93 -4.06 -0.63 -0.32
N VAL A 94 -4.09 -1.79 -0.94
CA VAL A 94 -3.67 -1.97 -2.33
C VAL A 94 -4.81 -2.60 -3.10
N ILE A 95 -5.12 -2.03 -4.26
CA ILE A 95 -6.12 -2.58 -5.16
C ILE A 95 -5.52 -2.62 -6.56
N ALA A 96 -5.87 -3.64 -7.32
CA ALA A 96 -5.45 -3.75 -8.70
C ALA A 96 -6.65 -3.97 -9.61
N LEU A 97 -6.58 -3.36 -10.78
CA LEU A 97 -7.61 -3.50 -11.81
C LEU A 97 -6.96 -4.09 -13.05
N GLY A 98 -7.67 -4.97 -13.72
CA GLY A 98 -7.16 -5.62 -14.92
C GLY A 98 -8.25 -5.91 -15.92
N PRO A 99 -7.90 -6.46 -17.09
CA PRO A 99 -8.88 -6.83 -18.07
C PRO A 99 -9.79 -7.94 -17.58
N ALA A 100 -10.97 -8.04 -18.17
CA ALA A 100 -11.93 -9.09 -17.82
C ALA A 100 -11.28 -10.46 -17.98
N GLY A 101 -11.49 -11.35 -17.00
CA GLY A 101 -10.91 -12.67 -17.02
C GLY A 101 -9.42 -12.73 -16.69
N CYS A 102 -8.86 -11.63 -16.19
CA CYS A 102 -7.46 -11.59 -15.79
C CYS A 102 -7.19 -12.63 -14.68
N ALA A 103 -6.07 -13.35 -14.80
CA ALA A 103 -5.65 -14.30 -13.78
C ALA A 103 -5.31 -13.56 -12.49
N PRO A 104 -5.38 -14.25 -11.33
CA PRO A 104 -5.01 -13.62 -10.06
C PRO A 104 -3.61 -13.03 -10.11
N LEU A 105 -3.47 -11.82 -9.58
CA LEU A 105 -2.20 -11.12 -9.55
C LEU A 105 -1.43 -11.46 -8.29
N SER A 106 -0.10 -11.41 -8.39
CA SER A 106 0.78 -11.67 -7.26
C SER A 106 0.46 -10.76 -6.09
N GLY A 107 0.44 -11.33 -4.89
CA GLY A 107 0.15 -10.59 -3.66
C GLY A 107 -1.32 -10.49 -3.31
N PHE A 108 -2.23 -10.86 -4.23
CA PHE A 108 -3.67 -10.79 -3.99
C PHE A 108 -4.30 -12.13 -3.65
N SER A 109 -3.57 -13.22 -3.85
CA SER A 109 -4.05 -14.56 -3.54
C SER A 109 -3.16 -15.22 -2.50
N ALA A 110 -3.76 -15.81 -1.47
CA ALA A 110 -2.99 -16.46 -0.42
C ALA A 110 -2.30 -17.72 -0.97
N GLY A 111 -1.02 -17.84 -0.67
CA GLY A 111 -0.29 -19.09 -0.90
C GLY A 111 0.07 -19.40 -2.33
N THR A 112 -0.09 -18.47 -3.25
CA THR A 112 0.18 -18.74 -4.66
C THR A 112 1.25 -17.85 -5.27
N ASP A 113 1.92 -17.08 -4.45
CA ASP A 113 2.84 -16.05 -4.96
C ASP A 113 4.29 -16.41 -4.85
#